data_c094f5428fbdf40b69c8a9575941c82e
#
_entry.id   c094f5428fbdf40b69c8a9575941c82e
#
_cell.length_a   1.000
_cell.length_b   1.000
_cell.length_c   1.000
_cell.angle_alpha   90.00
_cell.angle_beta   90.00
_cell.angle_gamma   90.00
#
_symmetry.space_group_name_H-M   'P 1'
#
loop_
_entity.id
_entity.type
_entity.pdbx_description
1 polymer ?
#
loop_
_entity_poly.entity_id
_entity_poly.type
_entity_poly.pdbx_seq_one_letter_code
_entity_poly.pdbx_strand_id
1 'polypeptide(L)'
;MSQSIFIVNVMNVSKFIGIKTGPTQYNHMRVTSPASRDVWAELAASDSNALVTQSPEWLEAVCAYGNYVNASRMYEIPGRGTYILPMVRSRYLPRFLGTLAGYPSSWGFGGILGNAPLGQQEIKLIFEDLLKQREMRIKIRPNPLLSKAWEIAKIEGVIVTPRLAHVLDLEGGFPFIWSHKFRTNTRRNIRKSEASNLVIECDTTGRLIPVFFQLYEHSVKRWAQMQNEPQWLAKLRAVQRDSIQKFSAWAKYLGEAFRLWIAWYQNEPAAAIIVLQGVNAHYTRGVMNQEIAGPTRANDLLHKLAIEDACNAGCRYYHMGETGFSKSLARFKGRFGAVAYPYSEFRIERLPISKIDKRIKIIIKKIIGFKDV
;
A
#
# COMPACT_ATOMS: atom_id res chain seq x y z
N MET A 1 59.97 -16.91 10.98
CA MET A 1 60.10 -18.23 10.35
C MET A 1 58.69 -18.79 10.12
N SER A 2 58.42 -18.99 8.88
CA SER A 2 57.47 -19.87 8.21
C SER A 2 55.96 -19.67 8.46
N GLN A 3 55.37 -18.98 7.50
CA GLN A 3 53.95 -19.05 7.16
C GLN A 3 53.63 -20.41 6.52
N SER A 4 52.53 -21.06 6.92
CA SER A 4 51.98 -22.19 6.19
C SER A 4 50.58 -21.83 5.72
N ILE A 5 50.45 -21.67 4.44
CA ILE A 5 49.21 -21.49 3.67
C ILE A 5 48.53 -22.84 3.55
N PHE A 6 47.32 -23.00 4.08
CA PHE A 6 46.47 -24.15 3.77
C PHE A 6 45.50 -23.78 2.63
N ILE A 7 45.81 -24.33 1.44
CA ILE A 7 44.90 -24.38 0.31
C ILE A 7 43.99 -25.60 0.53
N VAL A 8 42.71 -25.38 0.79
CA VAL A 8 41.71 -26.43 0.78
C VAL A 8 41.10 -26.53 -0.63
N ASN A 9 41.48 -27.57 -1.32
CA ASN A 9 40.87 -28.02 -2.58
C ASN A 9 39.43 -28.46 -2.33
N VAL A 10 38.43 -27.75 -2.86
CA VAL A 10 37.06 -28.20 -2.94
C VAL A 10 36.91 -29.11 -4.14
N MET A 11 37.09 -30.40 -3.92
CA MET A 11 36.75 -31.42 -4.89
C MET A 11 35.26 -31.55 -5.11
N ASN A 12 34.88 -31.55 -6.38
CA ASN A 12 33.61 -31.91 -6.99
C ASN A 12 32.85 -33.02 -6.26
N VAL A 13 31.70 -32.66 -5.69
CA VAL A 13 30.65 -33.62 -5.29
C VAL A 13 29.44 -33.45 -6.22
N SER A 14 29.61 -33.78 -7.48
CA SER A 14 28.53 -33.82 -8.48
C SER A 14 28.44 -35.17 -9.20
N LYS A 15 28.57 -36.26 -8.45
CA LYS A 15 28.32 -37.60 -9.02
C LYS A 15 27.64 -38.46 -7.92
N PHE A 16 26.34 -38.26 -7.72
CA PHE A 16 25.42 -39.28 -7.20
C PHE A 16 24.07 -38.61 -6.94
N ILE A 17 23.29 -38.57 -8.00
CA ILE A 17 21.84 -38.70 -8.07
C ILE A 17 21.48 -38.26 -9.50
N GLY A 18 21.17 -39.24 -10.36
CA GLY A 18 20.79 -39.03 -11.76
C GLY A 18 19.39 -38.41 -11.90
N ILE A 19 19.25 -37.15 -11.61
CA ILE A 19 18.13 -36.33 -12.06
C ILE A 19 18.66 -35.61 -13.32
N LYS A 20 18.24 -36.05 -14.50
CA LYS A 20 18.37 -35.31 -15.74
C LYS A 20 17.57 -34.01 -15.60
N THR A 21 18.19 -32.97 -15.08
CA THR A 21 17.69 -31.60 -15.30
C THR A 21 18.11 -31.25 -16.73
N GLY A 22 17.18 -31.44 -17.65
CA GLY A 22 17.32 -30.86 -18.98
C GLY A 22 17.57 -29.36 -18.86
N PRO A 23 18.27 -28.72 -19.83
CA PRO A 23 18.49 -27.29 -19.82
C PRO A 23 17.11 -26.61 -19.82
N THR A 24 16.72 -26.02 -18.70
CA THR A 24 15.52 -25.20 -18.64
C THR A 24 15.82 -23.95 -19.47
N GLN A 25 15.34 -23.93 -20.72
CA GLN A 25 15.39 -22.78 -21.59
C GLN A 25 14.56 -21.62 -20.99
N TYR A 26 15.21 -20.76 -20.20
CA TYR A 26 14.61 -19.50 -19.71
C TYR A 26 14.92 -18.33 -20.66
N ASN A 27 15.05 -18.57 -21.96
CA ASN A 27 15.69 -17.60 -22.83
C ASN A 27 14.80 -16.50 -23.43
N HIS A 28 13.50 -16.38 -23.10
CA HIS A 28 12.66 -15.39 -23.80
C HIS A 28 11.57 -14.75 -22.93
N MET A 29 11.92 -14.20 -21.73
CA MET A 29 11.00 -13.26 -21.09
C MET A 29 10.85 -12.01 -21.97
N ARG A 30 9.64 -11.74 -22.47
CA ARG A 30 9.31 -10.51 -23.18
C ARG A 30 8.91 -9.44 -22.21
N VAL A 31 9.45 -8.22 -22.35
CA VAL A 31 9.12 -7.07 -21.52
C VAL A 31 8.56 -5.96 -22.37
N THR A 32 7.34 -5.51 -22.08
CA THR A 32 6.69 -4.36 -22.71
C THR A 32 6.52 -3.23 -21.70
N SER A 33 6.91 -2.01 -22.06
CA SER A 33 6.76 -0.82 -21.20
C SER A 33 6.46 0.42 -22.04
N PRO A 34 5.40 1.18 -21.77
CA PRO A 34 4.38 0.87 -20.74
C PRO A 34 3.59 -0.42 -21.06
N ALA A 35 3.00 -1.02 -20.02
CA ALA A 35 2.13 -2.19 -20.16
C ALA A 35 0.87 -1.86 -20.98
N SER A 36 0.35 -2.84 -21.74
CA SER A 36 -0.94 -2.72 -22.42
C SER A 36 -2.06 -2.48 -21.40
N ARG A 37 -2.84 -1.42 -21.60
CA ARG A 37 -3.93 -1.05 -20.69
C ARG A 37 -5.00 -2.14 -20.59
N ASP A 38 -5.36 -2.74 -21.71
CA ASP A 38 -6.45 -3.72 -21.78
C ASP A 38 -6.05 -5.02 -21.07
N VAL A 39 -4.85 -5.54 -21.36
CA VAL A 39 -4.30 -6.73 -20.67
C VAL A 39 -4.14 -6.45 -19.17
N TRP A 40 -3.74 -5.24 -18.80
CA TRP A 40 -3.62 -4.88 -17.40
C TRP A 40 -4.98 -4.82 -16.70
N ALA A 41 -6.00 -4.21 -17.32
CA ALA A 41 -7.35 -4.15 -16.76
C ALA A 41 -7.94 -5.56 -16.55
N GLU A 42 -7.76 -6.45 -17.52
CA GLU A 42 -8.19 -7.86 -17.43
C GLU A 42 -7.49 -8.58 -16.26
N LEU A 43 -6.17 -8.45 -16.14
CA LEU A 43 -5.42 -9.06 -15.04
C LEU A 43 -5.81 -8.46 -13.67
N ALA A 44 -6.04 -7.15 -13.59
CA ALA A 44 -6.47 -6.52 -12.35
C ALA A 44 -7.87 -6.96 -11.91
N ALA A 45 -8.75 -7.29 -12.85
CA ALA A 45 -10.09 -7.80 -12.57
C ALA A 45 -10.09 -9.29 -12.18
N SER A 46 -9.15 -10.09 -12.71
CA SER A 46 -9.12 -11.55 -12.51
C SER A 46 -8.22 -11.99 -11.33
N ASP A 47 -7.25 -11.18 -10.90
CA ASP A 47 -6.39 -11.51 -9.75
C ASP A 47 -7.16 -11.32 -8.44
N SER A 48 -7.46 -12.42 -7.75
CA SER A 48 -8.23 -12.43 -6.50
C SER A 48 -7.60 -11.62 -5.35
N ASN A 49 -6.31 -11.29 -5.43
CA ASN A 49 -5.61 -10.48 -4.47
C ASN A 49 -5.48 -9.01 -4.88
N ALA A 50 -5.96 -8.64 -6.08
CA ALA A 50 -5.79 -7.30 -6.61
C ALA A 50 -6.41 -6.23 -5.69
N LEU A 51 -5.73 -5.08 -5.61
CA LEU A 51 -6.22 -3.86 -5.00
C LEU A 51 -6.47 -2.81 -6.08
N VAL A 52 -7.42 -1.91 -5.87
CA VAL A 52 -7.66 -0.75 -6.75
C VAL A 52 -6.37 0.04 -7.01
N THR A 53 -5.49 0.11 -6.02
CA THR A 53 -4.17 0.76 -6.16
C THR A 53 -3.22 0.05 -7.13
N GLN A 54 -3.62 -1.10 -7.70
CA GLN A 54 -2.85 -1.82 -8.72
C GLN A 54 -3.51 -1.73 -10.11
N SER A 55 -4.61 -1.00 -10.26
CA SER A 55 -5.34 -0.84 -11.52
C SER A 55 -4.70 0.21 -12.45
N PRO A 56 -5.00 0.16 -13.77
CA PRO A 56 -4.59 1.22 -14.69
C PRO A 56 -5.20 2.58 -14.36
N GLU A 57 -6.45 2.65 -13.90
CA GLU A 57 -7.14 3.89 -13.50
C GLU A 57 -6.42 4.57 -12.34
N TRP A 58 -5.91 3.78 -11.38
CA TRP A 58 -5.09 4.33 -10.29
C TRP A 58 -3.79 4.96 -10.79
N LEU A 59 -3.11 4.30 -11.73
CA LEU A 59 -1.89 4.84 -12.31
C LEU A 59 -2.18 6.11 -13.14
N GLU A 60 -3.30 6.15 -13.84
CA GLU A 60 -3.78 7.34 -14.56
C GLU A 60 -4.01 8.50 -13.59
N ALA A 61 -4.65 8.25 -12.43
CA ALA A 61 -4.80 9.27 -11.38
C ALA A 61 -3.46 9.79 -10.86
N VAL A 62 -2.47 8.89 -10.65
CA VAL A 62 -1.10 9.28 -10.24
C VAL A 62 -0.44 10.15 -11.28
N CYS A 63 -0.56 9.82 -12.56
CA CYS A 63 0.04 10.55 -13.67
C CYS A 63 -0.66 11.90 -13.89
N ALA A 64 -1.98 11.96 -13.76
CA ALA A 64 -2.78 13.17 -13.88
C ALA A 64 -2.49 14.19 -12.77
N TYR A 65 -2.11 13.74 -11.59
CA TYR A 65 -1.63 14.59 -10.50
C TYR A 65 -0.36 15.40 -10.88
N GLY A 66 0.39 14.97 -11.91
CA GLY A 66 1.25 15.83 -12.70
C GLY A 66 2.75 15.60 -12.65
N ASN A 67 3.29 14.90 -11.64
CA ASN A 67 4.75 14.78 -11.46
C ASN A 67 5.33 13.47 -12.01
N TYR A 68 4.48 12.62 -12.59
CA TYR A 68 4.86 11.27 -12.99
C TYR A 68 4.37 10.92 -14.39
N VAL A 69 5.04 9.97 -15.00
CA VAL A 69 4.64 9.34 -16.26
C VAL A 69 4.53 7.84 -16.06
N ASN A 70 3.66 7.22 -16.85
CA ASN A 70 3.50 5.77 -16.89
C ASN A 70 4.81 5.09 -17.29
N ALA A 71 5.28 4.21 -16.44
CA ALA A 71 6.46 3.37 -16.64
C ALA A 71 6.16 1.91 -16.22
N SER A 72 4.87 1.54 -16.26
CA SER A 72 4.42 0.17 -15.98
C SER A 72 5.11 -0.83 -16.90
N ARG A 73 5.27 -2.04 -16.40
CA ARG A 73 5.99 -3.10 -17.12
C ARG A 73 5.12 -4.35 -17.17
N MET A 74 4.96 -4.90 -18.35
CA MET A 74 4.35 -6.20 -18.59
C MET A 74 5.45 -7.21 -18.92
N TYR A 75 5.41 -8.34 -18.24
CA TYR A 75 6.33 -9.45 -18.38
C TYR A 75 5.58 -10.68 -18.86
N GLU A 76 5.90 -11.16 -20.03
CA GLU A 76 5.38 -12.41 -20.59
C GLU A 76 6.47 -13.48 -20.43
N ILE A 77 6.21 -14.46 -19.57
CA ILE A 77 7.18 -15.53 -19.26
C ILE A 77 6.65 -16.85 -19.82
N PRO A 78 7.23 -17.39 -20.89
CA PRO A 78 6.75 -18.59 -21.54
C PRO A 78 6.59 -19.78 -20.57
N GLY A 79 5.41 -20.40 -20.58
CA GLY A 79 5.08 -21.52 -19.71
C GLY A 79 4.83 -21.13 -18.23
N ARG A 80 4.83 -19.82 -17.89
CA ARG A 80 4.65 -19.35 -16.51
C ARG A 80 3.55 -18.30 -16.33
N GLY A 81 3.26 -17.52 -17.36
CA GLY A 81 2.19 -16.54 -17.34
C GLY A 81 2.60 -15.13 -17.72
N THR A 82 1.62 -14.23 -17.63
CA THR A 82 1.75 -12.80 -17.85
C THR A 82 1.61 -12.07 -16.53
N TYR A 83 2.55 -11.16 -16.29
CA TYR A 83 2.62 -10.37 -15.06
C TYR A 83 2.72 -8.89 -15.37
N ILE A 84 2.07 -8.06 -14.58
CA ILE A 84 2.16 -6.61 -14.67
C ILE A 84 2.69 -6.04 -13.37
N LEU A 85 3.70 -5.19 -13.49
CA LEU A 85 4.21 -4.37 -12.41
C LEU A 85 3.85 -2.91 -12.67
N PRO A 86 2.82 -2.37 -11.99
CA PRO A 86 2.49 -0.96 -12.03
C PRO A 86 3.69 -0.13 -11.56
N MET A 87 4.16 0.78 -12.40
CA MET A 87 5.26 1.67 -12.07
C MET A 87 5.08 3.06 -12.68
N VAL A 88 5.57 4.05 -11.96
CA VAL A 88 5.66 5.43 -12.44
C VAL A 88 7.08 5.93 -12.36
N ARG A 89 7.43 6.88 -13.22
CA ARG A 89 8.71 7.57 -13.25
C ARG A 89 8.53 9.06 -13.07
N SER A 90 9.51 9.70 -12.43
CA SER A 90 9.54 11.17 -12.33
C SER A 90 9.51 11.80 -13.73
N ARG A 91 8.61 12.76 -13.95
CA ARG A 91 8.42 13.42 -15.27
C ARG A 91 9.56 14.36 -15.62
N TYR A 92 10.02 15.16 -14.66
CA TYR A 92 10.89 16.31 -14.89
C TYR A 92 12.39 16.02 -14.62
N LEU A 93 12.71 14.82 -14.15
CA LEU A 93 14.10 14.45 -13.87
C LEU A 93 14.65 13.50 -14.94
N PRO A 94 15.91 13.68 -15.37
CA PRO A 94 16.61 12.68 -16.16
C PRO A 94 16.59 11.31 -15.46
N ARG A 95 16.56 10.22 -16.21
CA ARG A 95 16.45 8.87 -15.63
C ARG A 95 17.49 8.59 -14.55
N PHE A 96 18.73 8.97 -14.78
CA PHE A 96 19.85 8.74 -13.86
C PHE A 96 19.78 9.57 -12.56
N LEU A 97 18.91 10.60 -12.49
CA LEU A 97 18.59 11.35 -11.27
C LEU A 97 17.19 11.05 -10.75
N GLY A 98 16.38 10.35 -11.54
CA GLY A 98 14.98 10.09 -11.27
C GLY A 98 14.75 8.85 -10.39
N THR A 99 13.48 8.68 -10.05
CA THR A 99 12.98 7.50 -9.33
C THR A 99 12.00 6.75 -10.23
N LEU A 100 12.15 5.44 -10.30
CA LEU A 100 11.17 4.50 -10.82
C LEU A 100 10.51 3.82 -9.61
N ALA A 101 9.21 3.97 -9.44
CA ALA A 101 8.53 3.46 -8.25
C ALA A 101 7.24 2.74 -8.61
N GLY A 102 6.93 1.66 -7.87
CA GLY A 102 5.61 1.06 -7.92
C GLY A 102 4.52 2.10 -7.70
N TYR A 103 4.73 3.01 -6.72
CA TYR A 103 3.97 4.27 -6.61
C TYR A 103 4.76 5.27 -5.74
N PRO A 104 4.44 6.58 -5.84
CA PRO A 104 4.99 7.58 -4.93
C PRO A 104 4.62 7.29 -3.47
N SER A 105 5.32 7.90 -2.54
CA SER A 105 4.99 7.78 -1.12
C SER A 105 3.55 8.21 -0.85
N SER A 106 2.84 7.44 -0.03
CA SER A 106 1.43 7.70 0.35
C SER A 106 0.38 7.46 -0.76
N TRP A 107 0.73 6.74 -1.82
CA TRP A 107 -0.19 6.34 -2.88
C TRP A 107 -0.59 4.85 -2.81
N GLY A 108 -0.46 4.22 -1.65
CA GLY A 108 -0.91 2.85 -1.42
C GLY A 108 0.12 1.77 -1.74
N PHE A 109 -0.37 0.58 -2.00
CA PHE A 109 0.41 -0.59 -2.35
C PHE A 109 0.39 -0.79 -3.86
N GLY A 110 1.50 -1.29 -4.38
CA GLY A 110 1.64 -1.74 -5.77
C GLY A 110 2.01 -3.21 -5.79
N GLY A 111 3.08 -3.54 -6.52
CA GLY A 111 3.55 -4.90 -6.69
C GLY A 111 2.93 -5.57 -7.90
N ILE A 112 3.24 -6.83 -8.07
CA ILE A 112 2.93 -7.58 -9.28
C ILE A 112 1.48 -8.06 -9.25
N LEU A 113 0.79 -7.94 -10.38
CA LEU A 113 -0.44 -8.64 -10.74
C LEU A 113 -0.09 -9.74 -11.73
N GLY A 114 -0.84 -10.84 -11.76
CA GLY A 114 -0.58 -11.89 -12.74
C GLY A 114 -1.72 -12.88 -12.88
N ASN A 115 -1.75 -13.59 -14.01
CA ASN A 115 -2.70 -14.68 -14.28
C ASN A 115 -2.18 -16.05 -13.86
N ALA A 116 -1.02 -16.08 -13.20
CA ALA A 116 -0.41 -17.32 -12.70
C ALA A 116 0.25 -17.05 -11.34
N PRO A 117 0.49 -18.10 -10.53
CA PRO A 117 1.15 -17.97 -9.24
C PRO A 117 2.51 -17.28 -9.35
N LEU A 118 2.74 -16.29 -8.49
CA LEU A 118 4.00 -15.56 -8.40
C LEU A 118 4.98 -16.34 -7.52
N GLY A 119 6.04 -16.87 -8.12
CA GLY A 119 7.08 -17.62 -7.42
C GLY A 119 8.43 -16.90 -7.39
N GLN A 120 9.40 -17.56 -6.78
CA GLN A 120 10.76 -17.02 -6.62
C GLN A 120 11.44 -16.73 -7.97
N GLN A 121 11.20 -17.55 -8.99
CA GLN A 121 11.86 -17.42 -10.29
C GLN A 121 11.31 -16.21 -11.06
N GLU A 122 10.01 -16.01 -11.06
CA GLU A 122 9.35 -14.87 -11.68
C GLU A 122 9.87 -13.57 -11.07
N ILE A 123 9.94 -13.51 -9.75
CA ILE A 123 10.47 -12.34 -9.03
C ILE A 123 11.94 -12.09 -9.39
N LYS A 124 12.78 -13.13 -9.46
CA LYS A 124 14.18 -12.96 -9.87
C LYS A 124 14.30 -12.37 -11.27
N LEU A 125 13.58 -12.91 -12.25
CA LEU A 125 13.58 -12.41 -13.62
C LEU A 125 13.15 -10.94 -13.70
N ILE A 126 12.11 -10.57 -12.95
CA ILE A 126 11.62 -9.19 -12.87
C ILE A 126 12.68 -8.27 -12.25
N PHE A 127 13.36 -8.70 -11.20
CA PHE A 127 14.42 -7.89 -10.60
C PHE A 127 15.67 -7.79 -11.50
N GLU A 128 16.01 -8.81 -12.26
CA GLU A 128 17.08 -8.75 -13.26
C GLU A 128 16.80 -7.68 -14.32
N ASP A 129 15.55 -7.55 -14.76
CA ASP A 129 15.14 -6.45 -15.63
C ASP A 129 15.22 -5.09 -14.93
N LEU A 130 14.74 -5.00 -13.69
CA LEU A 130 14.78 -3.75 -12.93
C LEU A 130 16.21 -3.29 -12.62
N LEU A 131 17.13 -4.19 -12.35
CA LEU A 131 18.55 -3.88 -12.13
C LEU A 131 19.23 -3.26 -13.37
N LYS A 132 18.75 -3.56 -14.59
CA LYS A 132 19.21 -2.96 -15.85
C LYS A 132 18.69 -1.53 -16.07
N GLN A 133 17.67 -1.10 -15.31
CA GLN A 133 17.12 0.26 -15.45
C GLN A 133 18.14 1.30 -14.99
N ARG A 134 18.10 2.51 -15.59
CA ARG A 134 19.10 3.58 -15.37
C ARG A 134 18.75 4.53 -14.24
N GLU A 135 17.59 4.39 -13.64
CA GLU A 135 17.10 5.28 -12.58
C GLU A 135 17.99 5.18 -11.33
N MET A 136 18.21 6.33 -10.70
CA MET A 136 19.02 6.44 -9.48
C MET A 136 18.43 5.61 -8.34
N ARG A 137 17.12 5.51 -8.28
CA ARG A 137 16.40 4.73 -7.29
C ARG A 137 15.20 4.02 -7.90
N ILE A 138 15.08 2.74 -7.59
CA ILE A 138 13.89 1.95 -7.89
C ILE A 138 13.26 1.54 -6.56
N LYS A 139 11.93 1.64 -6.46
CA LYS A 139 11.19 1.35 -5.23
C LYS A 139 9.95 0.54 -5.53
N ILE A 140 9.80 -0.58 -4.84
CA ILE A 140 8.63 -1.44 -4.93
C ILE A 140 8.05 -1.63 -3.53
N ARG A 141 6.75 -1.39 -3.40
CA ARG A 141 5.98 -1.69 -2.19
C ARG A 141 4.87 -2.66 -2.58
N PRO A 142 5.11 -3.97 -2.44
CA PRO A 142 4.15 -4.99 -2.87
C PRO A 142 2.88 -4.99 -2.04
N ASN A 143 1.84 -5.60 -2.59
CA ASN A 143 0.63 -5.94 -1.85
C ASN A 143 1.00 -6.90 -0.70
N PRO A 144 0.67 -6.57 0.55
CA PRO A 144 1.00 -7.41 1.70
C PRO A 144 0.46 -8.84 1.64
N LEU A 145 -0.64 -9.08 0.94
CA LEU A 145 -1.19 -10.44 0.72
C LEU A 145 -0.22 -11.35 -0.04
N LEU A 146 0.66 -10.77 -0.86
CA LEU A 146 1.65 -11.51 -1.66
C LEU A 146 3.06 -11.50 -1.03
N SER A 147 3.22 -11.06 0.22
CA SER A 147 4.51 -10.85 0.88
C SER A 147 5.41 -12.09 0.88
N LYS A 148 4.85 -13.28 1.09
CA LYS A 148 5.61 -14.55 1.14
C LYS A 148 6.38 -14.82 -0.15
N ALA A 149 5.79 -14.55 -1.31
CA ALA A 149 6.45 -14.75 -2.60
C ALA A 149 7.69 -13.85 -2.74
N TRP A 150 7.61 -12.61 -2.24
CA TRP A 150 8.69 -11.64 -2.28
C TRP A 150 9.82 -11.93 -1.28
N GLU A 151 9.52 -12.47 -0.11
CA GLU A 151 10.52 -12.78 0.93
C GLU A 151 11.44 -13.93 0.55
N ILE A 152 10.94 -14.89 -0.25
CA ILE A 152 11.72 -16.04 -0.72
C ILE A 152 12.79 -15.62 -1.73
N ALA A 153 12.55 -14.54 -2.48
CA ALA A 153 13.47 -14.05 -3.50
C ALA A 153 14.57 -13.16 -2.87
N LYS A 154 15.57 -13.75 -2.26
CA LYS A 154 16.78 -13.02 -1.84
C LYS A 154 17.55 -12.57 -3.09
N ILE A 155 17.61 -11.25 -3.32
CA ILE A 155 18.25 -10.66 -4.49
C ILE A 155 19.39 -9.77 -4.01
N GLU A 156 20.58 -10.04 -4.52
CA GLU A 156 21.78 -9.25 -4.21
C GLU A 156 21.62 -7.80 -4.71
N GLY A 157 22.13 -6.84 -3.96
CA GLY A 157 22.03 -5.43 -4.30
C GLY A 157 20.68 -4.77 -4.02
N VAL A 158 19.69 -5.50 -3.49
CA VAL A 158 18.38 -4.98 -3.13
C VAL A 158 18.29 -4.69 -1.64
N ILE A 159 17.93 -3.45 -1.29
CA ILE A 159 17.68 -3.04 0.09
C ILE A 159 16.27 -3.44 0.48
N VAL A 160 16.13 -4.29 1.48
CA VAL A 160 14.86 -4.76 2.02
C VAL A 160 14.53 -3.99 3.30
N THR A 161 13.33 -3.43 3.38
CA THR A 161 12.86 -2.70 4.57
C THR A 161 11.58 -3.35 5.08
N PRO A 162 11.60 -3.99 6.27
CA PRO A 162 10.42 -4.60 6.87
C PRO A 162 9.31 -3.57 7.12
N ARG A 163 8.07 -3.98 6.90
CA ARG A 163 6.85 -3.20 7.06
C ARG A 163 5.76 -4.07 7.69
N LEU A 164 4.68 -3.45 8.16
CA LEU A 164 3.54 -4.13 8.73
C LEU A 164 2.25 -3.49 8.25
N ALA A 165 1.36 -4.30 7.69
CA ALA A 165 0.00 -3.94 7.33
C ALA A 165 -0.99 -4.77 8.15
N HIS A 166 -2.27 -4.38 8.14
CA HIS A 166 -3.36 -5.17 8.72
C HIS A 166 -4.41 -5.42 7.64
N VAL A 167 -4.91 -6.65 7.61
CA VAL A 167 -5.94 -7.09 6.66
C VAL A 167 -6.99 -7.88 7.40
N LEU A 168 -8.26 -7.62 7.09
CA LEU A 168 -9.40 -8.41 7.53
C LEU A 168 -9.82 -9.32 6.39
N ASP A 169 -9.81 -10.61 6.64
CA ASP A 169 -10.40 -11.62 5.76
C ASP A 169 -11.92 -11.59 5.93
N LEU A 170 -12.66 -11.40 4.85
CA LEU A 170 -14.11 -11.25 4.82
C LEU A 170 -14.86 -12.57 4.57
N GLU A 171 -14.16 -13.70 4.58
CA GLU A 171 -14.80 -15.02 4.44
C GLU A 171 -15.90 -15.23 5.47
N GLY A 172 -17.03 -15.75 5.02
CA GLY A 172 -18.23 -15.95 5.82
C GLY A 172 -19.20 -14.75 5.81
N GLY A 173 -18.83 -13.64 5.14
CA GLY A 173 -19.67 -12.46 4.99
C GLY A 173 -19.84 -11.66 6.28
N PHE A 174 -20.56 -10.54 6.19
CA PHE A 174 -20.67 -9.59 7.29
C PHE A 174 -21.26 -10.16 8.59
N PRO A 175 -22.31 -11.01 8.58
CA PRO A 175 -22.85 -11.60 9.81
C PRO A 175 -21.81 -12.41 10.59
N PHE A 176 -20.96 -13.16 9.91
CA PHE A 176 -19.87 -13.92 10.52
C PHE A 176 -18.79 -12.97 11.06
N ILE A 177 -18.38 -11.97 10.29
CA ILE A 177 -17.39 -10.95 10.70
C ILE A 177 -17.87 -10.22 11.97
N TRP A 178 -19.11 -9.79 11.97
CA TRP A 178 -19.71 -9.09 13.11
C TRP A 178 -19.72 -9.93 14.38
N SER A 179 -20.15 -11.19 14.30
CA SER A 179 -20.29 -12.07 15.45
C SER A 179 -18.98 -12.63 15.98
N HIS A 180 -18.05 -13.01 15.08
CA HIS A 180 -16.85 -13.76 15.45
C HIS A 180 -15.55 -12.95 15.39
N LYS A 181 -15.42 -11.98 14.48
CA LYS A 181 -14.16 -11.23 14.31
C LYS A 181 -14.14 -9.90 15.05
N PHE A 182 -15.26 -9.16 15.13
CA PHE A 182 -15.31 -7.92 15.88
C PHE A 182 -15.26 -8.16 17.37
N ARG A 183 -14.38 -7.44 18.08
CA ARG A 183 -14.32 -7.52 19.54
C ARG A 183 -15.60 -7.00 20.20
N THR A 184 -16.00 -7.56 21.33
CA THR A 184 -17.22 -7.17 22.08
C THR A 184 -17.30 -5.68 22.34
N ASN A 185 -16.21 -5.05 22.76
CA ASN A 185 -16.17 -3.60 22.98
C ASN A 185 -16.38 -2.80 21.68
N THR A 186 -15.92 -3.30 20.53
CA THR A 186 -16.14 -2.65 19.22
C THR A 186 -17.61 -2.70 18.87
N ARG A 187 -18.26 -3.86 19.00
CA ARG A 187 -19.71 -4.01 18.78
C ARG A 187 -20.53 -3.10 19.70
N ARG A 188 -20.14 -2.99 20.98
CA ARG A 188 -20.79 -2.06 21.93
C ARG A 188 -20.64 -0.61 21.50
N ASN A 189 -19.46 -0.19 21.08
CA ASN A 189 -19.22 1.16 20.57
C ASN A 189 -20.04 1.47 19.34
N ILE A 190 -20.14 0.52 18.41
CA ILE A 190 -20.93 0.68 17.17
C ILE A 190 -22.43 0.82 17.52
N ARG A 191 -22.99 -0.02 18.40
CA ARG A 191 -24.38 0.12 18.84
C ARG A 191 -24.63 1.47 19.50
N LYS A 192 -23.67 1.97 20.28
CA LYS A 192 -23.76 3.33 20.84
C LYS A 192 -23.77 4.38 19.73
N SER A 193 -22.95 4.20 18.72
CA SER A 193 -22.88 5.11 17.56
C SER A 193 -24.18 5.11 16.76
N GLU A 194 -24.78 3.95 16.52
CA GLU A 194 -26.08 3.80 15.86
C GLU A 194 -27.21 4.50 16.61
N ALA A 195 -27.12 4.57 17.96
CA ALA A 195 -28.06 5.30 18.81
C ALA A 195 -27.76 6.81 18.95
N SER A 196 -26.70 7.32 18.31
CA SER A 196 -26.24 8.72 18.50
C SER A 196 -26.77 9.70 17.46
N ASN A 197 -27.81 9.37 16.70
CA ASN A 197 -28.41 10.22 15.66
C ASN A 197 -27.39 10.73 14.62
N LEU A 198 -26.40 9.89 14.26
CA LEU A 198 -25.47 10.20 13.18
C LEU A 198 -26.14 10.01 11.82
N VAL A 199 -25.97 10.99 10.96
CA VAL A 199 -26.31 10.86 9.52
C VAL A 199 -25.07 10.39 8.78
N ILE A 200 -25.20 9.33 7.98
CA ILE A 200 -24.07 8.75 7.24
C ILE A 200 -24.28 8.97 5.76
N GLU A 201 -23.24 9.45 5.11
CA GLU A 201 -23.22 9.69 3.66
C GLU A 201 -22.01 9.01 3.03
N CYS A 202 -22.23 8.34 1.88
CA CYS A 202 -21.17 7.77 1.03
C CYS A 202 -21.15 8.51 -0.31
N ASP A 203 -20.04 9.16 -0.63
CA ASP A 203 -19.84 9.90 -1.87
C ASP A 203 -18.80 9.18 -2.75
N THR A 204 -19.20 8.89 -4.00
CA THR A 204 -18.33 8.31 -5.03
C THR A 204 -17.89 9.34 -6.09
N THR A 205 -18.45 10.56 -6.03
CA THR A 205 -18.22 11.61 -7.02
C THR A 205 -17.07 12.55 -6.67
N GLY A 206 -16.68 12.58 -5.39
CA GLY A 206 -15.70 13.53 -4.87
C GLY A 206 -16.30 14.87 -4.41
N ARG A 207 -17.64 15.01 -4.43
CA ARG A 207 -18.35 16.22 -3.96
C ARG A 207 -18.00 16.57 -2.52
N LEU A 208 -17.82 15.58 -1.67
CA LEU A 208 -17.53 15.77 -0.24
C LEU A 208 -16.02 15.86 0.09
N ILE A 209 -15.13 15.89 -0.90
CA ILE A 209 -13.69 16.07 -0.67
C ILE A 209 -13.38 17.34 0.13
N PRO A 210 -14.01 18.52 -0.11
CA PRO A 210 -13.77 19.70 0.73
C PRO A 210 -14.08 19.48 2.22
N VAL A 211 -15.14 18.74 2.53
CA VAL A 211 -15.52 18.39 3.90
C VAL A 211 -14.49 17.44 4.53
N PHE A 212 -14.02 16.44 3.77
CA PHE A 212 -12.92 15.59 4.19
C PHE A 212 -11.67 16.40 4.55
N PHE A 213 -11.34 17.42 3.76
CA PHE A 213 -10.19 18.29 4.01
C PHE A 213 -10.33 19.12 5.27
N GLN A 214 -11.51 19.61 5.57
CA GLN A 214 -11.81 20.29 6.84
C GLN A 214 -11.46 19.38 8.05
N LEU A 215 -11.95 18.13 8.03
CA LEU A 215 -11.60 17.13 9.06
C LEU A 215 -10.11 16.74 9.04
N TYR A 216 -9.48 16.76 7.86
CA TYR A 216 -8.06 16.47 7.70
C TYR A 216 -7.19 17.52 8.42
N GLU A 217 -7.52 18.79 8.30
CA GLU A 217 -6.84 19.89 9.01
C GLU A 217 -6.96 19.74 10.52
N HIS A 218 -8.16 19.42 11.05
CA HIS A 218 -8.35 19.09 12.46
C HIS A 218 -7.45 17.93 12.91
N SER A 219 -7.41 16.87 12.13
CA SER A 219 -6.58 15.72 12.42
C SER A 219 -5.08 16.03 12.37
N VAL A 220 -4.61 16.83 11.40
CA VAL A 220 -3.20 17.26 11.30
C VAL A 220 -2.78 18.09 12.50
N LYS A 221 -3.62 19.04 12.92
CA LYS A 221 -3.38 19.86 14.12
C LYS A 221 -3.24 18.99 15.38
N ARG A 222 -4.15 18.04 15.57
CA ARG A 222 -4.11 17.10 16.68
C ARG A 222 -2.86 16.21 16.66
N TRP A 223 -2.52 15.63 15.50
CA TRP A 223 -1.31 14.80 15.37
C TRP A 223 -0.04 15.59 15.65
N ALA A 224 0.04 16.84 15.20
CA ALA A 224 1.16 17.72 15.50
C ALA A 224 1.34 17.94 17.01
N GLN A 225 0.24 18.19 17.72
CA GLN A 225 0.26 18.34 19.17
C GLN A 225 0.72 17.05 19.90
N MET A 226 0.15 15.88 19.50
CA MET A 226 0.53 14.60 20.09
C MET A 226 2.01 14.24 19.85
N GLN A 227 2.54 14.61 18.69
CA GLN A 227 3.91 14.30 18.27
C GLN A 227 4.93 15.39 18.66
N ASN A 228 4.50 16.45 19.34
CA ASN A 228 5.32 17.63 19.64
C ASN A 228 5.99 18.21 18.37
N GLU A 229 5.23 18.23 17.26
CA GLU A 229 5.70 18.77 15.99
C GLU A 229 5.19 20.21 15.81
N PRO A 230 6.03 21.15 15.33
CA PRO A 230 5.58 22.48 14.97
C PRO A 230 4.44 22.44 13.94
N GLN A 231 3.32 23.14 14.21
CA GLN A 231 2.11 23.06 13.38
C GLN A 231 2.37 23.44 11.90
N TRP A 232 3.24 24.43 11.66
CA TRP A 232 3.58 24.83 10.30
C TRP A 232 4.28 23.71 9.51
N LEU A 233 5.17 22.94 10.19
CA LEU A 233 5.87 21.81 9.57
C LEU A 233 4.91 20.64 9.32
N ALA A 234 4.02 20.36 10.26
CA ALA A 234 2.98 19.34 10.09
C ALA A 234 2.06 19.69 8.91
N LYS A 235 1.61 20.97 8.78
CA LYS A 235 0.80 21.43 7.64
C LYS A 235 1.55 21.28 6.31
N LEU A 236 2.79 21.74 6.23
CA LEU A 236 3.61 21.61 5.02
C LEU A 236 3.72 20.13 4.59
N ARG A 237 4.04 19.26 5.52
CA ARG A 237 4.15 17.83 5.30
C ARG A 237 2.82 17.19 4.89
N ALA A 238 1.72 17.64 5.47
CA ALA A 238 0.38 17.18 5.16
C ALA A 238 -0.01 17.56 3.71
N VAL A 239 0.21 18.80 3.29
CA VAL A 239 -0.08 19.25 1.92
C VAL A 239 0.77 18.51 0.88
N GLN A 240 2.05 18.28 1.17
CA GLN A 240 2.93 17.52 0.27
C GLN A 240 2.51 16.05 0.15
N ARG A 241 1.98 15.46 1.21
CA ARG A 241 1.54 14.08 1.23
C ARG A 241 0.17 13.87 0.61
N ASP A 242 -0.77 14.71 0.97
CA ASP A 242 -2.19 14.56 0.67
C ASP A 242 -2.80 15.93 0.34
N SER A 243 -2.86 16.28 -0.93
CA SER A 243 -3.51 17.53 -1.39
C SER A 243 -4.95 17.25 -1.82
N ILE A 244 -5.75 18.32 -1.90
CA ILE A 244 -7.13 18.23 -2.40
C ILE A 244 -7.16 17.72 -3.84
N GLN A 245 -6.21 18.17 -4.68
CA GLN A 245 -6.08 17.75 -6.07
C GLN A 245 -5.82 16.26 -6.21
N LYS A 246 -5.07 15.66 -5.27
CA LYS A 246 -4.81 14.22 -5.23
C LYS A 246 -6.11 13.43 -5.03
N PHE A 247 -6.92 13.81 -4.06
CA PHE A 247 -8.18 13.11 -3.79
C PHE A 247 -9.22 13.39 -4.90
N SER A 248 -9.23 14.57 -5.49
CA SER A 248 -10.07 14.87 -6.66
C SER A 248 -9.67 14.02 -7.87
N ALA A 249 -8.37 13.77 -8.08
CA ALA A 249 -7.92 12.83 -9.10
C ALA A 249 -8.37 11.40 -8.79
N TRP A 250 -8.34 10.96 -7.52
CA TRP A 250 -8.87 9.66 -7.15
C TRP A 250 -10.34 9.51 -7.51
N ALA A 251 -11.20 10.45 -7.07
CA ALA A 251 -12.63 10.42 -7.40
C ALA A 251 -12.88 10.42 -8.90
N LYS A 252 -12.18 11.30 -9.65
CA LYS A 252 -12.36 11.43 -11.10
C LYS A 252 -12.01 10.15 -11.87
N TYR A 253 -10.88 9.51 -11.54
CA TYR A 253 -10.37 8.36 -12.32
C TYR A 253 -10.90 7.02 -11.85
N LEU A 254 -11.29 6.91 -10.58
CA LEU A 254 -11.78 5.65 -10.01
C LEU A 254 -13.33 5.53 -10.04
N GLY A 255 -14.05 6.66 -10.13
CA GLY A 255 -15.52 6.63 -10.13
C GLY A 255 -16.07 5.85 -8.92
N GLU A 256 -16.92 4.86 -9.17
CA GLU A 256 -17.57 4.04 -8.13
C GLU A 256 -16.59 3.26 -7.23
N ALA A 257 -15.35 3.06 -7.66
CA ALA A 257 -14.33 2.44 -6.81
C ALA A 257 -13.80 3.39 -5.71
N PHE A 258 -14.04 4.69 -5.83
CA PHE A 258 -13.74 5.68 -4.80
C PHE A 258 -14.94 5.84 -3.86
N ARG A 259 -14.79 5.57 -2.58
CA ARG A 259 -15.86 5.69 -1.57
C ARG A 259 -15.39 6.56 -0.43
N LEU A 260 -15.96 7.75 -0.33
CA LEU A 260 -15.75 8.68 0.78
C LEU A 260 -16.97 8.61 1.71
N TRP A 261 -16.78 7.97 2.85
CA TRP A 261 -17.79 7.88 3.91
C TRP A 261 -17.62 9.01 4.90
N ILE A 262 -18.71 9.75 5.18
CA ILE A 262 -18.74 10.81 6.20
C ILE A 262 -19.86 10.54 7.19
N ALA A 263 -19.53 10.72 8.47
CA ALA A 263 -20.50 10.74 9.55
C ALA A 263 -20.73 12.19 10.00
N TRP A 264 -21.99 12.59 10.00
CA TRP A 264 -22.45 13.91 10.43
C TRP A 264 -23.15 13.80 11.78
N TYR A 265 -22.90 14.76 12.65
CA TYR A 265 -23.59 14.92 13.92
C TYR A 265 -24.09 16.36 14.05
N GLN A 266 -25.40 16.57 14.17
CA GLN A 266 -26.00 17.92 14.23
C GLN A 266 -25.52 18.84 13.10
N ASN A 267 -25.48 18.34 11.88
CA ASN A 267 -24.99 19.01 10.66
C ASN A 267 -23.48 19.34 10.63
N GLU A 268 -22.70 18.90 11.63
CA GLU A 268 -21.25 19.04 11.64
C GLU A 268 -20.55 17.70 11.26
N PRO A 269 -19.47 17.72 10.47
CA PRO A 269 -18.76 16.51 10.11
C PRO A 269 -17.97 15.99 11.32
N ALA A 270 -18.30 14.79 11.77
CA ALA A 270 -17.68 14.14 12.93
C ALA A 270 -16.44 13.32 12.54
N ALA A 271 -16.56 12.49 11.51
CA ALA A 271 -15.49 11.63 11.01
C ALA A 271 -15.67 11.35 9.51
N ALA A 272 -14.57 11.05 8.84
CA ALA A 272 -14.58 10.60 7.45
C ALA A 272 -13.53 9.53 7.20
N ILE A 273 -13.84 8.58 6.30
CA ILE A 273 -12.89 7.58 5.82
C ILE A 273 -12.98 7.46 4.29
N ILE A 274 -11.83 7.21 3.64
CA ILE A 274 -11.77 6.88 2.23
C ILE A 274 -11.42 5.41 2.10
N VAL A 275 -12.27 4.68 1.38
CA VAL A 275 -12.11 3.27 1.02
C VAL A 275 -12.11 3.16 -0.50
N LEU A 276 -11.15 2.46 -1.05
CA LEU A 276 -11.11 2.09 -2.47
C LEU A 276 -11.64 0.68 -2.59
N GLN A 277 -12.65 0.48 -3.44
CA GLN A 277 -13.35 -0.79 -3.58
C GLN A 277 -13.28 -1.33 -5.00
N GLY A 278 -12.69 -2.50 -5.16
CA GLY A 278 -12.57 -3.26 -6.39
C GLY A 278 -12.72 -4.74 -6.08
N VAL A 279 -11.84 -5.60 -6.61
CA VAL A 279 -11.78 -7.03 -6.23
C VAL A 279 -11.62 -7.18 -4.72
N ASN A 280 -10.82 -6.32 -4.11
CA ASN A 280 -10.72 -6.18 -2.65
C ASN A 280 -10.88 -4.72 -2.23
N ALA A 281 -11.35 -4.51 -1.01
CA ALA A 281 -11.49 -3.18 -0.44
C ALA A 281 -10.20 -2.74 0.28
N HIS A 282 -9.88 -1.44 0.19
CA HIS A 282 -8.69 -0.87 0.79
C HIS A 282 -9.00 0.47 1.48
N TYR A 283 -9.02 0.47 2.81
CA TYR A 283 -9.06 1.68 3.61
C TYR A 283 -7.74 2.45 3.50
N THR A 284 -7.80 3.67 2.98
CA THR A 284 -6.61 4.47 2.66
C THR A 284 -6.39 5.63 3.60
N ARG A 285 -7.45 6.31 4.02
CA ARG A 285 -7.39 7.50 4.88
C ARG A 285 -8.56 7.55 5.84
N GLY A 286 -8.30 8.04 7.05
CA GLY A 286 -9.33 8.37 8.03
C GLY A 286 -8.97 9.63 8.79
N VAL A 287 -9.98 10.47 9.00
CA VAL A 287 -9.88 11.76 9.67
C VAL A 287 -11.09 11.97 10.56
N MET A 288 -10.93 12.77 11.60
CA MET A 288 -12.05 13.06 12.51
C MET A 288 -11.86 14.37 13.29
N ASN A 289 -12.97 14.97 13.65
CA ASN A 289 -13.05 15.88 14.77
C ASN A 289 -13.19 15.05 16.05
N GLN A 290 -12.16 15.03 16.89
CA GLN A 290 -12.11 14.17 18.09
C GLN A 290 -13.18 14.54 19.13
N GLU A 291 -13.57 15.80 19.20
CA GLU A 291 -14.56 16.30 20.16
C GLU A 291 -15.94 15.73 19.88
N ILE A 292 -16.28 15.54 18.60
CA ILE A 292 -17.55 14.95 18.15
C ILE A 292 -17.44 13.44 18.00
N ALA A 293 -16.40 12.97 17.30
CA ALA A 293 -16.25 11.56 16.99
C ALA A 293 -15.90 10.69 18.21
N GLY A 294 -15.28 11.26 19.24
CA GLY A 294 -14.95 10.55 20.46
C GLY A 294 -16.20 10.08 21.23
N PRO A 295 -17.10 10.98 21.63
CA PRO A 295 -18.36 10.65 22.31
C PRO A 295 -19.30 9.80 21.45
N THR A 296 -19.47 10.13 20.17
CA THR A 296 -20.40 9.47 19.23
C THR A 296 -19.89 8.15 18.68
N ARG A 297 -18.59 7.86 18.79
CA ARG A 297 -17.95 6.69 18.17
C ARG A 297 -18.11 6.61 16.65
N ALA A 298 -18.27 7.75 15.98
CA ALA A 298 -18.55 7.87 14.56
C ALA A 298 -17.56 7.07 13.68
N ASN A 299 -16.27 7.11 14.02
CA ASN A 299 -15.26 6.36 13.26
C ASN A 299 -15.45 4.84 13.31
N ASP A 300 -15.98 4.30 14.43
CA ASP A 300 -16.27 2.87 14.57
C ASP A 300 -17.43 2.45 13.66
N LEU A 301 -18.46 3.29 13.57
CA LEU A 301 -19.61 3.09 12.69
C LEU A 301 -19.20 3.14 11.21
N LEU A 302 -18.39 4.13 10.81
CA LEU A 302 -17.91 4.24 9.43
C LEU A 302 -17.14 2.98 9.00
N HIS A 303 -16.26 2.46 9.86
CA HIS A 303 -15.56 1.21 9.56
C HIS A 303 -16.50 0.00 9.49
N LYS A 304 -17.53 -0.07 10.36
CA LYS A 304 -18.54 -1.13 10.29
C LYS A 304 -19.26 -1.11 8.94
N LEU A 305 -19.73 0.05 8.52
CA LEU A 305 -20.47 0.21 7.28
C LEU A 305 -19.61 -0.07 6.03
N ALA A 306 -18.38 0.42 6.03
CA ALA A 306 -17.46 0.15 4.92
C ALA A 306 -17.04 -1.33 4.83
N ILE A 307 -16.94 -2.05 5.95
CA ILE A 307 -16.66 -3.49 5.96
C ILE A 307 -17.89 -4.27 5.48
N GLU A 308 -19.10 -3.89 5.94
CA GLU A 308 -20.36 -4.47 5.48
C GLU A 308 -20.56 -4.27 3.97
N ASP A 309 -20.30 -3.07 3.47
CA ASP A 309 -20.36 -2.72 2.05
C ASP A 309 -19.35 -3.56 1.22
N ALA A 310 -18.12 -3.73 1.71
CA ALA A 310 -17.14 -4.60 1.08
C ALA A 310 -17.57 -6.08 1.03
N CYS A 311 -18.20 -6.58 2.10
CA CYS A 311 -18.78 -7.94 2.11
C CYS A 311 -19.90 -8.07 1.07
N ASN A 312 -20.80 -7.09 0.99
CA ASN A 312 -21.92 -7.09 0.06
C ASN A 312 -21.46 -6.99 -1.40
N ALA A 313 -20.32 -6.35 -1.65
CA ALA A 313 -19.67 -6.29 -2.95
C ALA A 313 -18.87 -7.55 -3.32
N GLY A 314 -18.84 -8.55 -2.45
CA GLY A 314 -18.12 -9.81 -2.71
C GLY A 314 -16.60 -9.72 -2.52
N CYS A 315 -16.07 -8.67 -1.90
CA CYS A 315 -14.64 -8.58 -1.61
C CYS A 315 -14.20 -9.71 -0.69
N ARG A 316 -13.05 -10.34 -1.00
CA ARG A 316 -12.44 -11.34 -0.13
C ARG A 316 -11.71 -10.73 1.05
N TYR A 317 -11.10 -9.56 0.86
CA TYR A 317 -10.29 -8.88 1.87
C TYR A 317 -10.69 -7.41 2.02
N TYR A 318 -10.66 -6.94 3.28
CA TYR A 318 -10.69 -5.52 3.62
C TYR A 318 -9.31 -5.11 4.16
N HIS A 319 -8.56 -4.43 3.33
CA HIS A 319 -7.21 -3.99 3.64
C HIS A 319 -7.27 -2.74 4.52
N MET A 320 -6.79 -2.82 5.75
CA MET A 320 -6.77 -1.66 6.67
C MET A 320 -5.47 -0.83 6.54
N GLY A 321 -4.66 -1.11 5.51
CA GLY A 321 -3.46 -0.35 5.19
C GLY A 321 -2.28 -0.56 6.13
N GLU A 322 -1.21 0.18 5.89
CA GLU A 322 0.03 0.12 6.67
C GLU A 322 -0.20 0.56 8.13
N THR A 323 0.41 -0.14 9.05
CA THR A 323 0.35 0.15 10.50
C THR A 323 1.70 0.65 11.02
N GLY A 324 2.80 0.25 10.36
CA GLY A 324 4.13 0.52 10.85
C GLY A 324 4.34 -0.06 12.25
N PHE A 325 5.01 0.69 13.11
CA PHE A 325 5.29 0.28 14.50
C PHE A 325 4.31 0.85 15.53
N SER A 326 3.25 1.53 15.11
CA SER A 326 2.26 2.12 16.02
C SER A 326 1.40 1.05 16.69
N LYS A 327 1.63 0.83 17.98
CA LYS A 327 0.84 -0.11 18.81
C LYS A 327 -0.64 0.32 18.93
N SER A 328 -0.90 1.62 18.97
CA SER A 328 -2.25 2.18 19.04
C SER A 328 -3.03 1.88 17.76
N LEU A 329 -2.41 2.09 16.60
CA LEU A 329 -3.02 1.79 15.30
C LEU A 329 -3.22 0.29 15.08
N ALA A 330 -2.27 -0.55 15.50
CA ALA A 330 -2.41 -2.01 15.45
C ALA A 330 -3.60 -2.48 16.31
N ARG A 331 -3.72 -1.94 17.55
CA ARG A 331 -4.85 -2.23 18.43
C ARG A 331 -6.18 -1.78 17.84
N PHE A 332 -6.20 -0.58 17.23
CA PHE A 332 -7.39 -0.06 16.55
C PHE A 332 -7.85 -1.02 15.44
N LYS A 333 -6.97 -1.43 14.53
CA LYS A 333 -7.30 -2.32 13.41
C LYS A 333 -7.67 -3.73 13.90
N GLY A 334 -6.92 -4.26 14.85
CA GLY A 334 -7.16 -5.59 15.41
C GLY A 334 -8.49 -5.76 16.15
N ARG A 335 -9.13 -4.66 16.60
CA ARG A 335 -10.45 -4.75 17.24
C ARG A 335 -11.60 -5.02 16.26
N PHE A 336 -11.38 -4.79 14.95
CA PHE A 336 -12.27 -5.20 13.87
C PHE A 336 -11.96 -6.61 13.34
N GLY A 337 -11.01 -7.32 13.96
CA GLY A 337 -10.60 -8.65 13.54
C GLY A 337 -9.52 -8.67 12.46
N ALA A 338 -8.97 -7.52 12.08
CA ALA A 338 -7.85 -7.47 11.15
C ALA A 338 -6.59 -8.07 11.77
N VAL A 339 -5.88 -8.91 11.02
CA VAL A 339 -4.63 -9.53 11.43
C VAL A 339 -3.43 -8.84 10.80
N ALA A 340 -2.28 -8.98 11.45
CA ALA A 340 -1.03 -8.41 11.00
C ALA A 340 -0.44 -9.21 9.84
N TYR A 341 -0.07 -8.52 8.76
CA TYR A 341 0.64 -9.05 7.60
C TYR A 341 2.01 -8.39 7.51
N PRO A 342 3.09 -9.06 7.95
CA PRO A 342 4.45 -8.60 7.67
C PRO A 342 4.69 -8.59 6.16
N TYR A 343 5.31 -7.54 5.67
CA TYR A 343 5.73 -7.43 4.28
C TYR A 343 7.00 -6.57 4.18
N SER A 344 7.59 -6.47 3.01
CA SER A 344 8.81 -5.71 2.82
C SER A 344 8.68 -4.71 1.67
N GLU A 345 9.28 -3.56 1.85
CA GLU A 345 9.54 -2.61 0.77
C GLU A 345 10.92 -2.90 0.19
N PHE A 346 11.02 -3.01 -1.13
CA PHE A 346 12.24 -3.31 -1.86
C PHE A 346 12.77 -2.06 -2.56
N ARG A 347 14.07 -1.81 -2.46
CA ARG A 347 14.72 -0.67 -3.09
C ARG A 347 16.04 -1.06 -3.73
N ILE A 348 16.27 -0.55 -4.95
CA ILE A 348 17.55 -0.54 -5.62
C ILE A 348 18.01 0.92 -5.60
N GLU A 349 19.19 1.19 -5.06
CA GLU A 349 19.75 2.54 -4.98
C GLU A 349 21.18 2.55 -5.52
N ARG A 350 21.44 3.44 -6.47
CA ARG A 350 22.80 3.62 -7.03
C ARG A 350 23.67 4.51 -6.15
N LEU A 351 23.03 5.36 -5.31
CA LEU A 351 23.66 6.16 -4.27
C LEU A 351 22.92 5.91 -2.94
N PRO A 352 23.57 6.02 -1.78
CA PRO A 352 22.99 5.66 -0.48
C PRO A 352 21.99 6.72 0.06
N ILE A 353 21.07 7.16 -0.81
CA ILE A 353 20.10 8.24 -0.55
C ILE A 353 19.24 7.94 0.67
N SER A 354 18.75 6.70 0.79
CA SER A 354 17.92 6.31 1.94
C SER A 354 18.68 6.38 3.27
N LYS A 355 19.99 6.13 3.28
CA LYS A 355 20.80 6.27 4.49
C LYS A 355 20.94 7.73 4.88
N ILE A 356 21.15 8.61 3.90
CA ILE A 356 21.27 10.07 4.10
C ILE A 356 19.94 10.63 4.60
N ASP A 357 18.83 10.33 3.92
CA ASP A 357 17.47 10.77 4.30
C ASP A 357 17.11 10.32 5.73
N LYS A 358 17.44 9.08 6.09
CA LYS A 358 17.21 8.56 7.44
C LYS A 358 18.01 9.34 8.48
N ARG A 359 19.27 9.67 8.22
CA ARG A 359 20.11 10.47 9.13
C ARG A 359 19.55 11.87 9.33
N ILE A 360 19.20 12.55 8.24
CA ILE A 360 18.58 13.89 8.27
C ILE A 360 17.30 13.88 9.09
N LYS A 361 16.40 12.91 8.86
CA LYS A 361 15.15 12.76 9.62
C LYS A 361 15.38 12.54 11.11
N ILE A 362 16.39 11.76 11.50
CA ILE A 362 16.75 11.54 12.91
C ILE A 362 17.20 12.86 13.53
N ILE A 363 18.05 13.63 12.85
CA ILE A 363 18.54 14.92 13.34
C ILE A 363 17.37 15.90 13.52
N ILE A 364 16.51 16.03 12.50
CA ILE A 364 15.33 16.91 12.57
C ILE A 364 14.43 16.51 13.73
N LYS A 365 14.09 15.21 13.87
CA LYS A 365 13.26 14.72 14.99
C LYS A 365 13.85 15.06 16.34
N LYS A 366 15.18 14.94 16.49
CA LYS A 366 15.88 15.29 17.72
C LYS A 366 15.81 16.79 18.02
N ILE A 367 16.02 17.65 17.01
CA ILE A 367 15.97 19.11 17.16
C ILE A 367 14.59 19.59 17.61
N ILE A 368 13.51 19.06 17.02
CA ILE A 368 12.13 19.47 17.35
C ILE A 368 11.54 18.73 18.56
N GLY A 369 12.27 17.79 19.16
CA GLY A 369 11.75 16.97 20.26
C GLY A 369 10.57 16.07 19.85
N PHE A 370 10.57 15.54 18.61
CA PHE A 370 9.47 14.76 18.04
C PHE A 370 9.23 13.48 18.83
N LYS A 371 7.95 13.21 19.16
CA LYS A 371 7.51 11.98 19.84
C LYS A 371 6.89 11.01 18.84
N ASP A 372 7.46 9.80 18.72
CA ASP A 372 6.85 8.71 17.95
C ASP A 372 5.69 8.12 18.79
N VAL A 373 4.43 8.36 18.40
CA VAL A 373 3.19 7.97 19.11
C VAL A 373 2.52 6.76 18.42
#